data_aa51d03f49ab288604e0cf053fd42e57
#
_entry.id   aa51d03f49ab288604e0cf053fd42e57
#
_cell.length_a   1.000
_cell.length_b   1.000
_cell.length_c   1.000
_cell.angle_alpha   90.00
_cell.angle_beta   90.00
_cell.angle_gamma   90.00
#
_symmetry.space_group_name_H-M   'P 1'
#
loop_
_entity.id
_entity.type
_entity.pdbx_description
1 polymer ?
#
loop_
_entity_poly.entity_id
_entity_poly.type
_entity_poly.pdbx_seq_one_letter_code
_entity_poly.pdbx_strand_id
1 'polypeptide(L)'
;MNKKPYTMRSLASGAALAFLTVMAAGSLISCRSSRPLVTFVVASDLHAQDVPDGRVRMEAVVNAANRQNADFLIELGDFVRLDSAGQRLLRVWEGYAGPKYHVLGNHDVDRYTKEEYTAGMDMPGRYYSFDHGDFHFVVLDGDNMYDGQTYTPYARGNYGSRPSDIDYVDPEQLDWLRHDLAATDKRCILFSHQSIDTQLKNGAAVREVLEAENRRAGRKKVVLALSGHNHSNYTKVIGGITYMQINSASYVWIGKPTQSDRRYPPEVNKKYGLMPYSMSFTRPLYATVTLTRRGAKIKGVQADFVPPVPHEVGLGDSIGVFPLTSSIADAEVRW
;
A
#
# COMPACT_ATOMS: atom_id res chain seq x y z
N MET A 1 -1.18 -37.45 101.51
CA MET A 1 -2.32 -36.53 101.48
C MET A 1 -1.89 -35.26 100.76
N ASN A 2 -1.83 -35.26 99.48
CA ASN A 2 -1.44 -34.07 98.66
C ASN A 2 -2.37 -33.90 97.47
N LYS A 3 -3.08 -32.86 97.51
CA LYS A 3 -3.93 -32.40 96.34
C LYS A 3 -3.07 -31.65 95.33
N LYS A 4 -3.06 -32.05 94.10
CA LYS A 4 -2.51 -31.27 92.98
C LYS A 4 -3.60 -30.39 92.36
N PRO A 5 -3.31 -29.16 91.95
CA PRO A 5 -4.28 -28.30 91.28
C PRO A 5 -4.30 -28.53 89.78
N TYR A 6 -5.51 -28.39 89.22
CA TYR A 6 -5.78 -28.36 87.75
C TYR A 6 -5.37 -27.03 87.14
N THR A 7 -4.65 -27.07 86.05
CA THR A 7 -4.39 -25.91 85.19
C THR A 7 -5.31 -25.99 83.96
N MET A 8 -6.15 -25.00 83.80
CA MET A 8 -6.92 -24.74 82.60
C MET A 8 -6.02 -24.29 81.45
N ARG A 9 -6.06 -24.97 80.31
CA ARG A 9 -5.51 -24.50 79.07
C ARG A 9 -6.58 -23.73 78.32
N SER A 10 -6.33 -22.46 78.01
CA SER A 10 -7.11 -21.60 77.14
C SER A 10 -6.91 -22.01 75.70
N LEU A 11 -7.99 -22.27 75.00
CA LEU A 11 -8.11 -22.30 73.53
C LEU A 11 -8.37 -20.88 73.09
N ALA A 12 -7.43 -20.29 72.35
CA ALA A 12 -7.61 -19.07 71.67
C ALA A 12 -7.14 -19.23 70.24
N SER A 13 -8.11 -19.23 69.34
CA SER A 13 -8.14 -18.51 68.03
C SER A 13 -6.99 -18.76 67.07
N GLY A 14 -7.19 -19.69 66.16
CA GLY A 14 -6.52 -19.74 64.86
C GLY A 14 -7.55 -19.58 63.75
N ALA A 15 -7.92 -18.34 63.45
CA ALA A 15 -8.73 -18.07 62.28
C ALA A 15 -8.49 -16.62 61.80
N ALA A 16 -7.39 -16.39 61.12
CA ALA A 16 -7.19 -15.19 60.27
C ALA A 16 -5.83 -15.32 59.57
N LEU A 17 -5.70 -16.12 58.52
CA LEU A 17 -4.66 -15.96 57.48
C LEU A 17 -4.97 -16.86 56.26
N ALA A 18 -6.05 -16.60 55.55
CA ALA A 18 -6.34 -17.27 54.28
C ALA A 18 -7.19 -16.40 53.36
N PHE A 19 -6.89 -15.12 53.19
CA PHE A 19 -7.62 -14.25 52.27
C PHE A 19 -6.73 -13.17 51.65
N LEU A 20 -5.52 -13.47 51.17
CA LEU A 20 -4.70 -12.46 50.47
C LEU A 20 -3.75 -13.05 49.41
N THR A 21 -4.16 -14.09 48.67
CA THR A 21 -3.32 -14.63 47.56
C THR A 21 -4.07 -14.94 46.28
N VAL A 22 -5.23 -14.35 46.01
CA VAL A 22 -5.97 -14.59 44.76
C VAL A 22 -6.11 -13.36 43.85
N MET A 23 -5.55 -12.20 44.21
CA MET A 23 -5.69 -10.96 43.42
C MET A 23 -4.44 -10.52 42.65
N ALA A 24 -3.46 -11.37 42.39
CA ALA A 24 -2.26 -11.02 41.63
C ALA A 24 -2.12 -11.76 40.28
N ALA A 25 -3.06 -12.62 39.88
CA ALA A 25 -2.98 -13.37 38.64
C ALA A 25 -3.80 -12.78 37.46
N GLY A 26 -4.50 -11.68 37.66
CA GLY A 26 -5.44 -11.14 36.69
C GLY A 26 -4.90 -10.06 35.72
N SER A 27 -3.67 -9.58 35.86
CA SER A 27 -3.21 -8.37 35.14
C SER A 27 -2.03 -8.59 34.19
N LEU A 28 -1.65 -9.79 33.82
CA LEU A 28 -0.52 -10.06 32.93
C LEU A 28 -0.92 -10.58 31.53
N ILE A 29 -2.20 -10.53 31.16
CA ILE A 29 -2.65 -11.05 29.85
C ILE A 29 -2.81 -9.95 28.78
N SER A 30 -2.51 -8.69 29.04
CA SER A 30 -2.80 -7.60 28.09
C SER A 30 -1.61 -7.06 27.26
N CYS A 31 -0.39 -7.58 27.37
CA CYS A 31 0.76 -7.00 26.64
C CYS A 31 1.47 -7.95 25.65
N ARG A 32 0.80 -8.98 25.12
CA ARG A 32 1.43 -9.93 24.17
C ARG A 32 1.01 -9.78 22.73
N SER A 33 0.69 -8.57 22.23
CA SER A 33 0.05 -8.51 20.90
C SER A 33 0.55 -7.50 19.90
N SER A 34 1.63 -6.80 20.12
CA SER A 34 2.00 -5.71 19.21
C SER A 34 3.46 -5.67 18.73
N ARG A 35 4.20 -6.77 18.85
CA ARG A 35 5.53 -6.78 18.21
C ARG A 35 5.34 -6.80 16.68
N PRO A 36 5.90 -5.83 15.95
CA PRO A 36 5.95 -5.88 14.50
C PRO A 36 6.57 -7.20 14.03
N LEU A 37 5.96 -7.80 13.02
CA LEU A 37 6.49 -8.99 12.34
C LEU A 37 7.15 -8.60 11.03
N VAL A 38 6.56 -7.62 10.31
CA VAL A 38 7.08 -7.06 9.08
C VAL A 38 6.75 -5.57 9.07
N THR A 39 7.70 -4.75 8.66
CA THR A 39 7.50 -3.32 8.42
C THR A 39 8.00 -2.99 7.02
N PHE A 40 7.19 -2.34 6.21
CA PHE A 40 7.60 -1.87 4.89
C PHE A 40 7.13 -0.44 4.63
N VAL A 41 7.83 0.22 3.72
CA VAL A 41 7.42 1.53 3.20
C VAL A 41 6.84 1.34 1.81
N VAL A 42 5.71 2.00 1.55
CA VAL A 42 5.02 1.98 0.26
C VAL A 42 4.82 3.40 -0.26
N ALA A 43 5.13 3.61 -1.53
CA ALA A 43 4.82 4.81 -2.30
C ALA A 43 4.13 4.42 -3.61
N SER A 44 3.49 5.37 -4.28
CA SER A 44 2.84 5.17 -5.57
C SER A 44 2.94 6.40 -6.44
N ASP A 45 2.88 6.24 -7.74
CA ASP A 45 2.71 7.34 -8.69
C ASP A 45 3.70 8.48 -8.42
N LEU A 46 4.98 8.12 -8.33
CA LEU A 46 6.05 9.08 -8.02
C LEU A 46 6.29 10.02 -9.21
N HIS A 47 6.14 9.52 -10.46
CA HIS A 47 6.34 10.29 -11.68
C HIS A 47 7.61 11.16 -11.61
N ALA A 48 8.70 10.57 -11.15
CA ALA A 48 9.86 11.30 -10.65
C ALA A 48 10.53 12.21 -11.68
N GLN A 49 10.34 11.95 -12.98
CA GLN A 49 10.86 12.80 -14.06
C GLN A 49 9.87 13.86 -14.52
N ASP A 50 8.62 13.81 -14.09
CA ASP A 50 7.54 14.70 -14.53
C ASP A 50 7.25 15.83 -13.54
N VAL A 51 7.97 15.84 -12.40
CA VAL A 51 7.88 16.87 -11.36
C VAL A 51 9.25 17.54 -11.13
N PRO A 52 9.28 18.82 -10.74
CA PRO A 52 10.54 19.56 -10.58
C PRO A 52 11.42 19.04 -9.44
N ASP A 53 10.82 18.42 -8.42
CA ASP A 53 11.47 17.94 -7.20
C ASP A 53 11.47 16.41 -7.06
N GLY A 54 11.28 15.67 -8.17
CA GLY A 54 11.15 14.22 -8.14
C GLY A 54 12.28 13.47 -7.44
N ARG A 55 13.53 13.96 -7.59
CA ARG A 55 14.66 13.42 -6.84
C ARG A 55 14.49 13.58 -5.32
N VAL A 56 14.08 14.76 -4.87
CA VAL A 56 13.86 15.04 -3.43
C VAL A 56 12.73 14.18 -2.87
N ARG A 57 11.67 13.95 -3.67
CA ARG A 57 10.56 13.05 -3.30
C ARG A 57 11.04 11.62 -3.13
N MET A 58 11.82 11.13 -4.08
CA MET A 58 12.41 9.78 -4.01
C MET A 58 13.35 9.63 -2.82
N GLU A 59 14.24 10.61 -2.58
CA GLU A 59 15.13 10.63 -1.41
C GLU A 59 14.34 10.58 -0.10
N ALA A 60 13.21 11.26 0.00
CA ALA A 60 12.38 11.24 1.20
C ALA A 60 11.76 9.87 1.47
N VAL A 61 11.29 9.15 0.42
CA VAL A 61 10.77 7.78 0.52
C VAL A 61 11.86 6.81 0.95
N VAL A 62 13.02 6.85 0.30
CA VAL A 62 14.20 6.02 0.63
C VAL A 62 14.66 6.27 2.07
N ASN A 63 14.76 7.54 2.47
CA ASN A 63 15.13 7.90 3.83
C ASN A 63 14.09 7.45 4.86
N ALA A 64 12.80 7.41 4.50
CA ALA A 64 11.78 6.86 5.38
C ALA A 64 11.99 5.35 5.60
N ALA A 65 12.25 4.59 4.53
CA ALA A 65 12.54 3.16 4.63
C ALA A 65 13.77 2.88 5.51
N ASN A 66 14.84 3.64 5.33
CA ASN A 66 16.05 3.52 6.14
C ASN A 66 15.78 3.87 7.62
N ARG A 67 15.09 4.99 7.91
CA ARG A 67 14.78 5.40 9.29
C ARG A 67 13.87 4.43 10.03
N GLN A 68 12.95 3.77 9.32
CA GLN A 68 12.04 2.77 9.89
C GLN A 68 12.69 1.40 10.04
N ASN A 69 13.93 1.20 9.56
CA ASN A 69 14.54 -0.12 9.39
C ASN A 69 13.55 -1.07 8.72
N ALA A 70 12.95 -0.60 7.62
CA ALA A 70 11.95 -1.37 6.90
C ALA A 70 12.53 -2.70 6.42
N ASP A 71 11.73 -3.74 6.41
CA ASP A 71 12.11 -5.05 5.88
C ASP A 71 12.19 -5.03 4.35
N PHE A 72 11.37 -4.18 3.72
CA PHE A 72 11.45 -3.90 2.29
C PHE A 72 10.82 -2.55 1.94
N LEU A 73 11.09 -2.08 0.73
CA LEU A 73 10.52 -0.90 0.11
C LEU A 73 9.76 -1.33 -1.14
N ILE A 74 8.55 -0.80 -1.35
CA ILE A 74 7.77 -1.08 -2.55
C ILE A 74 7.18 0.20 -3.14
N GLU A 75 7.18 0.31 -4.45
CA GLU A 75 6.43 1.32 -5.20
C GLU A 75 5.34 0.62 -6.04
N LEU A 76 4.20 1.31 -6.22
CA LEU A 76 2.99 0.74 -6.81
C LEU A 76 2.75 1.17 -8.26
N GLY A 77 3.82 1.43 -9.03
CA GLY A 77 3.75 1.82 -10.44
C GLY A 77 3.78 3.33 -10.69
N ASP A 78 3.92 3.69 -11.96
CA ASP A 78 4.11 5.06 -12.44
C ASP A 78 5.31 5.73 -11.80
N PHE A 79 6.44 5.06 -11.90
CA PHE A 79 7.63 5.34 -11.11
C PHE A 79 8.65 6.21 -11.86
N VAL A 80 9.37 5.63 -12.82
CA VAL A 80 10.42 6.31 -13.60
C VAL A 80 10.51 5.76 -15.03
N ARG A 81 10.90 6.62 -15.98
CA ARG A 81 11.32 6.16 -17.30
C ARG A 81 12.76 5.65 -17.26
N LEU A 82 13.09 4.62 -18.04
CA LEU A 82 14.41 3.98 -18.06
C LEU A 82 15.47 4.74 -18.90
N ASP A 83 15.25 6.01 -19.17
CA ASP A 83 16.22 6.88 -19.84
C ASP A 83 17.36 7.32 -18.89
N SER A 84 18.34 8.08 -19.41
CA SER A 84 19.48 8.53 -18.62
C SER A 84 19.10 9.37 -17.38
N ALA A 85 17.95 10.06 -17.42
CA ALA A 85 17.44 10.81 -16.27
C ALA A 85 16.86 9.86 -15.22
N GLY A 86 16.10 8.85 -15.64
CA GLY A 86 15.59 7.80 -14.78
C GLY A 86 16.70 6.97 -14.13
N GLN A 87 17.72 6.62 -14.89
CA GLN A 87 18.90 5.93 -14.32
C GLN A 87 19.59 6.72 -13.21
N ARG A 88 19.57 8.06 -13.26
CA ARG A 88 20.07 8.89 -12.14
C ARG A 88 19.15 8.84 -10.92
N LEU A 89 17.83 8.72 -11.14
CA LEU A 89 16.87 8.58 -10.06
C LEU A 89 16.92 7.19 -9.44
N LEU A 90 17.05 6.15 -10.24
CA LEU A 90 17.24 4.78 -9.74
C LEU A 90 18.44 4.66 -8.81
N ARG A 91 19.54 5.37 -9.06
CA ARG A 91 20.65 5.41 -8.09
C ARG A 91 20.27 6.01 -6.73
N VAL A 92 19.28 6.90 -6.69
CA VAL A 92 18.73 7.39 -5.40
C VAL A 92 17.93 6.29 -4.72
N TRP A 93 17.11 5.55 -5.50
CA TRP A 93 16.33 4.41 -5.01
C TRP A 93 17.20 3.32 -4.41
N GLU A 94 18.38 3.08 -5.02
CA GLU A 94 19.40 2.16 -4.51
C GLU A 94 20.03 2.60 -3.17
N GLY A 95 19.78 3.82 -2.70
CA GLY A 95 20.15 4.30 -1.38
C GLY A 95 19.43 3.60 -0.22
N TYR A 96 18.40 2.79 -0.51
CA TYR A 96 17.85 1.80 0.43
C TYR A 96 18.52 0.45 0.18
N ALA A 97 19.21 -0.07 1.22
CA ALA A 97 20.02 -1.30 1.09
C ALA A 97 19.19 -2.60 1.18
N GLY A 98 17.94 -2.53 1.64
CA GLY A 98 17.06 -3.70 1.75
C GLY A 98 16.40 -4.09 0.43
N PRO A 99 15.59 -5.17 0.44
CA PRO A 99 14.81 -5.60 -0.72
C PRO A 99 13.89 -4.50 -1.24
N LYS A 100 13.84 -4.34 -2.56
CA LYS A 100 12.99 -3.39 -3.27
C LYS A 100 12.08 -4.13 -4.23
N TYR A 101 10.80 -3.78 -4.24
CA TYR A 101 9.81 -4.40 -5.12
C TYR A 101 9.10 -3.33 -5.93
N HIS A 102 8.64 -3.72 -7.10
CA HIS A 102 8.04 -2.83 -8.06
C HIS A 102 6.72 -3.42 -8.57
N VAL A 103 5.72 -2.57 -8.75
CA VAL A 103 4.49 -2.88 -9.46
C VAL A 103 4.53 -2.14 -10.80
N LEU A 104 4.09 -2.79 -11.87
CA LEU A 104 4.00 -2.17 -13.17
C LEU A 104 2.80 -1.21 -13.21
N GLY A 105 3.02 0.05 -13.61
CA GLY A 105 1.99 1.05 -13.85
C GLY A 105 1.88 1.40 -15.34
N ASN A 106 0.77 1.99 -15.75
CA ASN A 106 0.51 2.26 -17.15
C ASN A 106 1.50 3.25 -17.78
N HIS A 107 1.99 4.24 -17.03
CA HIS A 107 2.99 5.20 -17.53
C HIS A 107 4.41 4.63 -17.58
N ASP A 108 4.68 3.53 -16.91
CA ASP A 108 5.96 2.83 -16.99
C ASP A 108 6.17 2.22 -18.38
N VAL A 109 5.08 1.85 -19.04
CA VAL A 109 5.08 1.29 -20.42
C VAL A 109 4.69 2.28 -21.53
N ASP A 110 4.68 3.59 -21.25
CA ASP A 110 4.44 4.62 -22.27
C ASP A 110 5.48 4.58 -23.41
N ARG A 111 6.69 4.15 -23.11
CA ARG A 111 7.81 4.09 -24.06
C ARG A 111 8.40 2.69 -24.25
N TYR A 112 7.96 1.73 -23.44
CA TYR A 112 8.52 0.39 -23.35
C TYR A 112 7.44 -0.67 -23.55
N THR A 113 7.87 -1.92 -23.83
CA THR A 113 7.01 -3.08 -23.56
C THR A 113 7.13 -3.45 -22.09
N LYS A 114 6.23 -4.31 -21.59
CA LYS A 114 6.30 -4.81 -20.22
C LYS A 114 7.62 -5.55 -19.97
N GLU A 115 8.07 -6.35 -20.93
CA GLU A 115 9.31 -7.11 -20.86
C GLU A 115 10.54 -6.20 -20.78
N GLU A 116 10.57 -5.12 -21.59
CA GLU A 116 11.64 -4.13 -21.56
C GLU A 116 11.69 -3.42 -20.20
N TYR A 117 10.52 -3.02 -19.67
CA TYR A 117 10.47 -2.31 -18.40
C TYR A 117 10.82 -3.22 -17.21
N THR A 118 10.20 -4.40 -17.12
CA THR A 118 10.47 -5.36 -16.05
C THR A 118 11.94 -5.79 -16.03
N ALA A 119 12.55 -6.02 -17.18
CA ALA A 119 13.98 -6.31 -17.28
C ALA A 119 14.85 -5.14 -16.84
N GLY A 120 14.47 -3.89 -17.21
CA GLY A 120 15.20 -2.67 -16.82
C GLY A 120 15.08 -2.32 -15.34
N MET A 121 14.06 -2.83 -14.66
CA MET A 121 13.80 -2.66 -13.23
C MET A 121 14.19 -3.87 -12.38
N ASP A 122 14.79 -4.90 -12.99
CA ASP A 122 15.14 -6.17 -12.33
C ASP A 122 13.94 -6.83 -11.60
N MET A 123 12.76 -6.71 -12.20
CA MET A 123 11.53 -7.35 -11.68
C MET A 123 11.52 -8.82 -12.06
N PRO A 124 11.02 -9.74 -11.19
CA PRO A 124 10.87 -11.16 -11.52
C PRO A 124 9.94 -11.42 -12.71
N GLY A 125 9.02 -10.51 -12.98
CA GLY A 125 8.05 -10.55 -14.05
C GLY A 125 7.03 -9.42 -13.92
N ARG A 126 6.04 -9.37 -14.81
CA ARG A 126 4.95 -8.38 -14.77
C ARG A 126 3.99 -8.62 -13.58
N TYR A 127 3.86 -9.85 -13.13
CA TYR A 127 3.22 -10.24 -11.88
C TYR A 127 4.08 -11.33 -11.21
N TYR A 128 4.10 -11.35 -9.90
CA TYR A 128 4.91 -12.28 -9.11
C TYR A 128 4.48 -12.27 -7.65
N SER A 129 5.03 -13.18 -6.87
CA SER A 129 4.87 -13.20 -5.42
C SER A 129 6.21 -13.37 -4.70
N PHE A 130 6.24 -12.98 -3.44
CA PHE A 130 7.39 -13.17 -2.57
C PHE A 130 6.94 -13.34 -1.13
N ASP A 131 7.79 -13.97 -0.34
CA ASP A 131 7.54 -14.20 1.08
C ASP A 131 8.43 -13.30 1.94
N HIS A 132 7.86 -12.73 2.99
CA HIS A 132 8.63 -12.12 4.07
C HIS A 132 8.01 -12.48 5.42
N GLY A 133 8.78 -13.17 6.28
CA GLY A 133 8.28 -13.68 7.55
C GLY A 133 7.03 -14.57 7.38
N ASP A 134 6.00 -14.26 8.16
CA ASP A 134 4.73 -15.01 8.18
C ASP A 134 3.74 -14.55 7.09
N PHE A 135 4.17 -13.72 6.16
CA PHE A 135 3.32 -13.12 5.12
C PHE A 135 3.77 -13.51 3.72
N HIS A 136 2.79 -13.60 2.84
CA HIS A 136 2.93 -13.79 1.42
C HIS A 136 2.43 -12.54 0.70
N PHE A 137 3.23 -12.00 -0.19
CA PHE A 137 2.97 -10.77 -0.92
C PHE A 137 2.81 -11.08 -2.39
N VAL A 138 1.78 -10.56 -2.99
CA VAL A 138 1.40 -10.81 -4.38
C VAL A 138 1.36 -9.49 -5.14
N VAL A 139 2.08 -9.40 -6.24
CA VAL A 139 2.07 -8.26 -7.17
C VAL A 139 1.26 -8.64 -8.40
N LEU A 140 0.29 -7.81 -8.76
CA LEU A 140 -0.57 -7.99 -9.92
C LEU A 140 -0.31 -6.90 -10.99
N ASP A 141 -0.48 -7.30 -12.24
CA ASP A 141 -0.42 -6.45 -13.43
C ASP A 141 -1.83 -6.23 -13.98
N GLY A 142 -2.33 -4.99 -13.90
CA GLY A 142 -3.62 -4.58 -14.46
C GLY A 142 -3.55 -3.97 -15.86
N ASP A 143 -2.36 -3.87 -16.44
CA ASP A 143 -2.07 -3.12 -17.66
C ASP A 143 -2.36 -3.92 -18.94
N ASN A 144 -3.59 -4.37 -19.10
CA ASN A 144 -4.05 -4.97 -20.34
C ASN A 144 -5.33 -4.28 -20.87
N MET A 145 -5.47 -4.28 -22.18
CA MET A 145 -6.71 -3.96 -22.89
C MET A 145 -7.49 -5.24 -23.16
N TYR A 146 -8.83 -5.13 -23.23
CA TYR A 146 -9.70 -6.24 -23.63
C TYR A 146 -10.84 -5.72 -24.50
N ASP A 147 -10.95 -6.23 -25.73
CA ASP A 147 -11.94 -5.80 -26.72
C ASP A 147 -13.22 -6.68 -26.79
N GLY A 148 -13.38 -7.57 -25.82
CA GLY A 148 -14.45 -8.56 -25.79
C GLY A 148 -14.05 -9.93 -26.33
N GLN A 149 -12.87 -10.05 -26.93
CA GLN A 149 -12.33 -11.31 -27.50
C GLN A 149 -10.88 -11.56 -27.09
N THR A 150 -10.03 -10.52 -27.18
CA THR A 150 -8.57 -10.65 -27.01
C THR A 150 -8.05 -9.69 -25.97
N TYR A 151 -7.19 -10.22 -25.08
CA TYR A 151 -6.38 -9.42 -24.17
C TYR A 151 -5.11 -8.95 -24.90
N THR A 152 -4.85 -7.64 -24.85
CA THR A 152 -3.66 -7.03 -25.44
C THR A 152 -2.88 -6.31 -24.36
N PRO A 153 -1.60 -6.65 -24.09
CA PRO A 153 -0.80 -5.95 -23.11
C PRO A 153 -0.57 -4.49 -23.47
N TYR A 154 -0.46 -3.63 -22.46
CA TYR A 154 0.02 -2.27 -22.68
C TYR A 154 1.47 -2.32 -23.17
N ALA A 155 1.76 -1.49 -24.15
CA ALA A 155 3.09 -1.31 -24.71
C ALA A 155 3.17 0.01 -25.46
N ARG A 156 4.21 0.81 -25.15
CA ARG A 156 4.51 2.05 -25.88
C ARG A 156 3.32 3.01 -25.99
N GLY A 157 2.53 3.10 -24.89
CA GLY A 157 1.37 4.00 -24.79
C GLY A 157 0.16 3.60 -25.66
N ASN A 158 0.08 2.36 -26.17
CA ASN A 158 -0.99 1.88 -27.06
C ASN A 158 -2.40 1.96 -26.44
N TYR A 159 -2.52 1.92 -25.11
CA TYR A 159 -3.78 2.00 -24.38
C TYR A 159 -4.50 3.34 -24.58
N GLY A 160 -3.78 4.42 -24.89
CA GLY A 160 -4.36 5.73 -25.16
C GLY A 160 -5.25 5.76 -26.42
N SER A 161 -5.10 4.81 -27.35
CA SER A 161 -5.93 4.68 -28.55
C SER A 161 -7.27 3.95 -28.29
N ARG A 162 -7.42 3.26 -27.15
CA ARG A 162 -8.60 2.45 -26.81
C ARG A 162 -9.00 2.64 -25.33
N PRO A 163 -9.37 3.88 -24.93
CA PRO A 163 -9.55 4.22 -23.50
C PRO A 163 -10.77 3.54 -22.84
N SER A 164 -11.68 2.94 -23.59
CA SER A 164 -12.83 2.21 -23.06
C SER A 164 -12.49 0.76 -22.67
N ASP A 165 -11.39 0.23 -23.18
CA ASP A 165 -11.06 -1.19 -23.15
C ASP A 165 -9.86 -1.50 -22.25
N ILE A 166 -9.48 -0.57 -21.38
CA ILE A 166 -8.27 -0.59 -20.55
C ILE A 166 -8.51 -1.18 -19.15
N ASP A 167 -7.42 -1.49 -18.44
CA ASP A 167 -7.36 -1.89 -17.04
C ASP A 167 -7.98 -3.28 -16.76
N TYR A 168 -7.33 -4.31 -17.30
CA TYR A 168 -7.74 -5.69 -17.10
C TYR A 168 -6.59 -6.57 -16.59
N VAL A 169 -6.93 -7.49 -15.70
CA VAL A 169 -6.11 -8.67 -15.39
C VAL A 169 -6.46 -9.78 -16.38
N ASP A 170 -5.49 -10.34 -17.09
CA ASP A 170 -5.75 -11.39 -18.06
C ASP A 170 -6.03 -12.76 -17.42
N PRO A 171 -6.64 -13.71 -18.16
CA PRO A 171 -7.00 -15.03 -17.63
C PRO A 171 -5.81 -15.86 -17.14
N GLU A 172 -4.65 -15.77 -17.81
CA GLU A 172 -3.45 -16.49 -17.41
C GLU A 172 -3.01 -16.06 -15.99
N GLN A 173 -3.00 -14.76 -15.75
CA GLN A 173 -2.68 -14.21 -14.43
C GLN A 173 -3.72 -14.57 -13.37
N LEU A 174 -5.02 -14.61 -13.71
CA LEU A 174 -6.06 -15.07 -12.79
C LEU A 174 -5.87 -16.54 -12.40
N ASP A 175 -5.48 -17.38 -13.34
CA ASP A 175 -5.19 -18.79 -13.06
C ASP A 175 -3.92 -18.95 -12.22
N TRP A 176 -2.87 -18.20 -12.55
CA TRP A 176 -1.68 -18.14 -11.73
C TRP A 176 -2.00 -17.69 -10.29
N LEU A 177 -2.80 -16.62 -10.11
CA LEU A 177 -3.18 -16.11 -8.80
C LEU A 177 -3.90 -17.17 -7.95
N ARG A 178 -4.80 -17.96 -8.54
CA ARG A 178 -5.47 -19.07 -7.84
C ARG A 178 -4.47 -20.10 -7.32
N HIS A 179 -3.51 -20.49 -8.16
CA HIS A 179 -2.50 -21.48 -7.80
C HIS A 179 -1.53 -20.94 -6.76
N ASP A 180 -1.06 -19.72 -6.92
CA ASP A 180 -0.12 -19.05 -6.03
C ASP A 180 -0.72 -18.90 -4.62
N LEU A 181 -1.94 -18.37 -4.52
CA LEU A 181 -2.63 -18.27 -3.26
C LEU A 181 -2.89 -19.64 -2.61
N ALA A 182 -3.21 -20.67 -3.39
CA ALA A 182 -3.47 -22.01 -2.87
C ALA A 182 -2.19 -22.71 -2.36
N ALA A 183 -1.02 -22.35 -2.89
CA ALA A 183 0.27 -22.97 -2.57
C ALA A 183 0.87 -22.55 -1.22
N THR A 184 0.36 -21.49 -0.59
CA THR A 184 0.87 -21.00 0.70
C THR A 184 -0.18 -21.10 1.80
N ASP A 185 0.27 -21.27 3.04
CA ASP A 185 -0.57 -21.10 4.24
C ASP A 185 -0.39 -19.75 4.92
N LYS A 186 0.47 -18.89 4.38
CA LYS A 186 0.74 -17.57 4.93
C LYS A 186 -0.44 -16.63 4.72
N ARG A 187 -0.47 -15.54 5.49
CA ARG A 187 -1.42 -14.45 5.26
C ARG A 187 -0.98 -13.63 4.05
N CYS A 188 -1.92 -13.35 3.14
CA CYS A 188 -1.63 -12.77 1.83
C CYS A 188 -2.01 -11.28 1.80
N ILE A 189 -1.11 -10.48 1.24
CA ILE A 189 -1.27 -9.06 0.97
C ILE A 189 -1.00 -8.83 -0.52
N LEU A 190 -1.86 -8.07 -1.19
CA LEU A 190 -1.76 -7.81 -2.62
C LEU A 190 -1.31 -6.39 -2.90
N PHE A 191 -0.61 -6.24 -4.01
CA PHE A 191 -0.23 -4.96 -4.60
C PHE A 191 -0.65 -4.94 -6.06
N SER A 192 -1.20 -3.84 -6.51
CA SER A 192 -1.52 -3.59 -7.93
C SER A 192 -1.42 -2.09 -8.20
N HIS A 193 -1.17 -1.69 -9.43
CA HIS A 193 -1.24 -0.28 -9.76
C HIS A 193 -2.70 0.17 -9.79
N GLN A 194 -3.53 -0.36 -10.68
CA GLN A 194 -4.96 -0.08 -10.71
C GLN A 194 -5.67 -0.76 -9.55
N SER A 195 -6.63 -0.07 -8.93
CA SER A 195 -7.37 -0.61 -7.79
C SER A 195 -8.32 -1.75 -8.18
N ILE A 196 -8.24 -2.85 -7.44
CA ILE A 196 -9.07 -4.06 -7.64
C ILE A 196 -10.56 -3.77 -7.33
N ASP A 197 -10.82 -2.85 -6.42
CA ASP A 197 -12.18 -2.54 -5.96
C ASP A 197 -12.93 -1.58 -6.89
N THR A 198 -12.23 -0.72 -7.65
CA THR A 198 -12.88 0.38 -8.38
C THR A 198 -12.39 0.54 -9.82
N GLN A 199 -11.06 0.41 -10.09
CA GLN A 199 -10.48 0.75 -11.39
C GLN A 199 -10.46 -0.43 -12.36
N LEU A 200 -9.98 -1.59 -11.93
CA LEU A 200 -9.94 -2.76 -12.81
C LEU A 200 -11.33 -3.11 -13.33
N LYS A 201 -11.48 -3.17 -14.65
CA LYS A 201 -12.77 -3.50 -15.32
C LYS A 201 -13.26 -4.88 -14.95
N ASN A 202 -12.35 -5.85 -14.81
CA ASN A 202 -12.66 -7.18 -14.31
C ASN A 202 -12.26 -7.41 -12.84
N GLY A 203 -12.16 -6.34 -12.05
CA GLY A 203 -11.85 -6.40 -10.63
C GLY A 203 -12.78 -7.32 -9.83
N ALA A 204 -14.03 -7.50 -10.26
CA ALA A 204 -14.95 -8.48 -9.67
C ALA A 204 -14.44 -9.92 -9.80
N ALA A 205 -13.83 -10.29 -10.95
CA ALA A 205 -13.25 -11.61 -11.15
C ALA A 205 -12.00 -11.82 -10.26
N VAL A 206 -11.19 -10.79 -10.10
CA VAL A 206 -10.05 -10.82 -9.17
C VAL A 206 -10.56 -11.03 -7.74
N ARG A 207 -11.52 -10.22 -7.29
CA ARG A 207 -12.10 -10.34 -5.93
C ARG A 207 -12.70 -11.71 -5.67
N GLU A 208 -13.37 -12.33 -6.66
CA GLU A 208 -13.91 -13.69 -6.50
C GLU A 208 -12.80 -14.71 -6.23
N VAL A 209 -11.62 -14.59 -6.88
CA VAL A 209 -10.46 -15.44 -6.58
C VAL A 209 -10.02 -15.27 -5.12
N LEU A 210 -9.90 -14.02 -4.65
CA LEU A 210 -9.45 -13.71 -3.29
C LEU A 210 -10.43 -14.22 -2.23
N GLU A 211 -11.73 -13.99 -2.45
CA GLU A 211 -12.80 -14.41 -1.55
C GLU A 211 -12.96 -15.93 -1.55
N ALA A 212 -12.85 -16.59 -2.72
CA ALA A 212 -12.87 -18.04 -2.82
C ALA A 212 -11.72 -18.66 -2.01
N GLU A 213 -10.52 -18.07 -2.07
CA GLU A 213 -9.39 -18.53 -1.27
C GLU A 213 -9.64 -18.37 0.24
N ASN A 214 -10.25 -17.27 0.67
CA ASN A 214 -10.64 -17.09 2.08
C ASN A 214 -11.68 -18.13 2.52
N ARG A 215 -12.67 -18.46 1.65
CA ARG A 215 -13.64 -19.53 1.91
C ARG A 215 -12.96 -20.89 1.99
N ARG A 216 -12.07 -21.22 1.05
CA ARG A 216 -11.31 -22.47 1.01
C ARG A 216 -10.45 -22.66 2.26
N ALA A 217 -9.77 -21.60 2.69
CA ALA A 217 -8.92 -21.61 3.88
C ALA A 217 -9.68 -21.63 5.20
N GLY A 218 -11.00 -21.35 5.19
CA GLY A 218 -11.84 -21.26 6.39
C GLY A 218 -11.42 -20.11 7.34
N ARG A 219 -10.66 -19.12 6.83
CA ARG A 219 -10.14 -18.00 7.61
C ARG A 219 -9.83 -16.80 6.70
N LYS A 220 -9.62 -15.62 7.29
CA LYS A 220 -9.09 -14.45 6.57
C LYS A 220 -7.62 -14.70 6.22
N LYS A 221 -7.36 -15.26 5.06
CA LYS A 221 -6.03 -15.52 4.50
C LYS A 221 -5.57 -14.35 3.65
N VAL A 222 -6.36 -13.92 2.69
CA VAL A 222 -6.17 -12.67 1.95
C VAL A 222 -6.84 -11.55 2.74
N VAL A 223 -6.11 -10.51 3.11
CA VAL A 223 -6.57 -9.54 4.12
C VAL A 223 -6.49 -8.08 3.69
N LEU A 224 -5.55 -7.75 2.80
CA LEU A 224 -5.24 -6.37 2.41
C LEU A 224 -4.82 -6.32 0.95
N ALA A 225 -5.32 -5.35 0.21
CA ALA A 225 -4.85 -4.96 -1.11
C ALA A 225 -4.54 -3.47 -1.11
N LEU A 226 -3.34 -3.11 -1.54
CA LEU A 226 -2.86 -1.74 -1.69
C LEU A 226 -2.69 -1.41 -3.17
N SER A 227 -3.16 -0.25 -3.61
CA SER A 227 -3.08 0.17 -5.01
C SER A 227 -2.86 1.68 -5.15
N GLY A 228 -2.40 2.10 -6.33
CA GLY A 228 -2.13 3.47 -6.74
C GLY A 228 -3.08 3.99 -7.81
N HIS A 229 -2.53 4.62 -8.87
CA HIS A 229 -3.16 5.02 -10.12
C HIS A 229 -4.11 6.23 -10.03
N ASN A 230 -5.07 6.24 -9.12
CA ASN A 230 -6.10 7.30 -9.10
C ASN A 230 -5.66 8.56 -8.36
N HIS A 231 -4.42 8.62 -7.88
CA HIS A 231 -3.88 9.75 -7.11
C HIS A 231 -4.84 10.21 -6.01
N SER A 232 -5.39 9.26 -5.28
CA SER A 232 -6.40 9.47 -4.24
C SER A 232 -6.11 8.60 -3.01
N ASN A 233 -6.76 8.89 -1.90
CA ASN A 233 -6.67 8.04 -0.72
C ASN A 233 -8.06 7.71 -0.18
N TYR A 234 -8.38 6.43 -0.14
CA TYR A 234 -9.59 5.90 0.49
C TYR A 234 -9.38 4.45 0.92
N THR A 235 -10.27 3.96 1.74
CA THR A 235 -10.29 2.56 2.19
C THR A 235 -11.70 2.00 2.09
N LYS A 236 -11.82 0.78 1.55
CA LYS A 236 -13.07 0.00 1.47
C LYS A 236 -12.85 -1.41 2.01
N VAL A 237 -13.90 -2.02 2.52
CA VAL A 237 -13.90 -3.44 2.90
C VAL A 237 -14.95 -4.15 2.07
N ILE A 238 -14.52 -5.14 1.28
CA ILE A 238 -15.38 -5.94 0.42
C ILE A 238 -15.04 -7.42 0.66
N GLY A 239 -16.01 -8.28 0.89
CA GLY A 239 -15.76 -9.70 1.15
C GLY A 239 -14.85 -9.97 2.37
N GLY A 240 -14.76 -9.02 3.31
CA GLY A 240 -13.88 -9.12 4.48
C GLY A 240 -12.40 -8.80 4.20
N ILE A 241 -12.07 -8.39 2.96
CA ILE A 241 -10.75 -7.94 2.52
C ILE A 241 -10.74 -6.41 2.50
N THR A 242 -9.67 -5.80 3.03
CA THR A 242 -9.47 -4.35 3.00
C THR A 242 -8.78 -3.96 1.71
N TYR A 243 -9.35 -3.02 0.97
CA TYR A 243 -8.77 -2.37 -0.21
C TYR A 243 -8.44 -0.94 0.17
N MET A 244 -7.19 -0.55 0.03
CA MET A 244 -6.73 0.81 0.33
C MET A 244 -5.96 1.39 -0.86
N GLN A 245 -6.41 2.55 -1.28
CA GLN A 245 -5.72 3.36 -2.28
C GLN A 245 -4.62 4.17 -1.60
N ILE A 246 -3.40 4.06 -2.10
CA ILE A 246 -2.25 4.86 -1.70
C ILE A 246 -2.16 6.04 -2.67
N ASN A 247 -2.28 7.24 -2.13
CA ASN A 247 -2.22 8.46 -2.92
C ASN A 247 -0.84 8.63 -3.58
N SER A 248 -0.80 9.30 -4.71
CA SER A 248 0.44 9.65 -5.41
C SER A 248 1.45 10.30 -4.48
N ALA A 249 2.72 9.98 -4.65
CA ALA A 249 3.79 10.65 -3.94
C ALA A 249 3.99 12.11 -4.39
N SER A 250 3.38 12.54 -5.51
CA SER A 250 3.73 13.79 -6.16
C SER A 250 2.57 14.77 -6.35
N TYR A 251 1.44 14.33 -6.88
CA TYR A 251 0.34 15.23 -7.25
C TYR A 251 -0.97 14.47 -7.48
N VAL A 252 -2.07 15.21 -7.59
CA VAL A 252 -3.34 14.72 -8.16
C VAL A 252 -3.49 15.27 -9.57
N TRP A 253 -3.84 14.42 -10.55
CA TRP A 253 -4.17 14.82 -11.90
C TRP A 253 -5.57 15.46 -11.95
N ILE A 254 -5.66 16.70 -12.44
CA ILE A 254 -6.92 17.48 -12.47
C ILE A 254 -7.40 17.79 -13.89
N GLY A 255 -6.54 17.63 -14.89
CA GLY A 255 -6.87 17.82 -16.31
C GLY A 255 -7.07 19.28 -16.74
N LYS A 256 -7.51 19.46 -17.98
CA LYS A 256 -7.64 20.77 -18.63
C LYS A 256 -8.67 21.73 -17.99
N PRO A 257 -9.87 21.30 -17.60
CA PRO A 257 -10.90 22.24 -17.14
C PRO A 257 -10.49 23.09 -15.94
N THR A 258 -9.56 22.59 -15.13
CA THR A 258 -9.11 23.21 -13.87
C THR A 258 -7.60 23.50 -13.89
N GLN A 259 -7.00 23.53 -15.09
CA GLN A 259 -5.56 23.83 -15.21
C GLN A 259 -5.22 25.21 -14.65
N SER A 260 -4.02 25.33 -14.10
CA SER A 260 -3.47 26.60 -13.64
C SER A 260 -1.96 26.63 -13.86
N ASP A 261 -1.50 27.62 -14.61
CA ASP A 261 -0.08 27.91 -14.83
C ASP A 261 0.55 28.79 -13.71
N ARG A 262 -0.28 29.25 -12.74
CA ARG A 262 0.17 30.09 -11.63
C ARG A 262 0.92 29.33 -10.53
N ARG A 263 0.86 27.99 -10.53
CA ARG A 263 1.43 27.16 -9.46
C ARG A 263 2.96 27.13 -9.48
N TYR A 264 3.50 27.22 -10.68
CA TYR A 264 4.94 27.22 -10.91
C TYR A 264 5.37 28.34 -11.88
N PRO A 265 6.64 28.79 -11.83
CA PRO A 265 7.17 29.73 -12.82
C PRO A 265 7.06 29.20 -14.25
N PRO A 266 6.98 30.07 -15.26
CA PRO A 266 6.81 29.69 -16.67
C PRO A 266 7.84 28.68 -17.19
N GLU A 267 9.09 28.81 -16.78
CA GLU A 267 10.18 27.90 -17.15
C GLU A 267 9.98 26.48 -16.58
N VAL A 268 9.40 26.37 -15.39
CA VAL A 268 9.06 25.07 -14.76
C VAL A 268 7.88 24.45 -15.51
N ASN A 269 6.81 25.21 -15.77
CA ASN A 269 5.66 24.75 -16.53
C ASN A 269 6.04 24.31 -17.96
N LYS A 270 6.97 25.04 -18.61
CA LYS A 270 7.50 24.68 -19.92
C LYS A 270 8.31 23.38 -19.89
N LYS A 271 9.12 23.18 -18.87
CA LYS A 271 9.95 21.97 -18.72
C LYS A 271 9.15 20.75 -18.29
N TYR A 272 8.18 20.94 -17.41
CA TYR A 272 7.32 19.89 -16.83
C TYR A 272 5.87 20.15 -17.25
N GLY A 273 5.57 19.81 -18.51
CA GLY A 273 4.31 20.18 -19.16
C GLY A 273 3.03 19.64 -18.51
N LEU A 274 3.14 18.71 -17.56
CA LEU A 274 2.01 18.19 -16.77
C LEU A 274 1.68 19.07 -15.54
N MET A 275 2.59 19.93 -15.09
CA MET A 275 2.39 20.72 -13.87
C MET A 275 1.16 21.65 -13.90
N PRO A 276 0.82 22.32 -15.01
CA PRO A 276 -0.42 23.10 -15.07
C PRO A 276 -1.70 22.28 -14.87
N TYR A 277 -1.67 20.99 -15.18
CA TYR A 277 -2.80 20.06 -15.10
C TYR A 277 -2.83 19.23 -13.82
N SER A 278 -1.95 19.54 -12.88
CA SER A 278 -1.72 18.77 -11.66
C SER A 278 -1.88 19.62 -10.40
N MET A 279 -2.39 19.01 -9.34
CA MET A 279 -2.39 19.57 -7.98
C MET A 279 -1.23 18.95 -7.20
N SER A 280 -0.08 19.62 -7.23
CA SER A 280 1.13 19.12 -6.57
C SER A 280 1.05 19.23 -5.05
N PHE A 281 1.71 18.32 -4.35
CA PHE A 281 1.84 18.33 -2.89
C PHE A 281 3.12 19.05 -2.46
N THR A 282 3.06 19.74 -1.33
CA THR A 282 4.20 20.48 -0.74
C THR A 282 5.35 19.56 -0.27
N ARG A 283 5.07 18.27 -0.11
CA ARG A 283 6.06 17.20 0.21
C ARG A 283 5.55 15.84 -0.30
N PRO A 284 6.45 14.85 -0.47
CA PRO A 284 6.05 13.53 -0.96
C PRO A 284 5.14 12.78 0.01
N LEU A 285 4.16 12.07 -0.55
CA LEU A 285 3.33 11.15 0.20
C LEU A 285 3.89 9.73 0.09
N TYR A 286 3.84 9.01 1.19
CA TYR A 286 4.14 7.59 1.33
C TYR A 286 3.51 7.06 2.61
N ALA A 287 3.46 5.76 2.78
CA ALA A 287 3.02 5.16 4.03
C ALA A 287 4.02 4.15 4.57
N THR A 288 4.08 4.04 5.90
CA THR A 288 4.75 2.93 6.59
C THR A 288 3.68 1.94 7.03
N VAL A 289 3.82 0.70 6.61
CA VAL A 289 2.91 -0.40 6.95
C VAL A 289 3.61 -1.34 7.92
N THR A 290 3.00 -1.57 9.07
CA THR A 290 3.50 -2.47 10.10
C THR A 290 2.52 -3.61 10.30
N LEU A 291 2.96 -4.83 9.99
CA LEU A 291 2.17 -6.04 10.10
C LEU A 291 2.41 -6.75 11.43
N THR A 292 1.36 -7.25 12.02
CA THR A 292 1.36 -8.04 13.23
C THR A 292 0.56 -9.33 13.03
N ARG A 293 0.55 -10.22 14.01
CA ARG A 293 -0.31 -11.42 13.95
C ARG A 293 -1.81 -11.10 13.89
N ARG A 294 -2.24 -9.90 14.28
CA ARG A 294 -3.66 -9.53 14.45
C ARG A 294 -4.14 -8.46 13.48
N GLY A 295 -3.24 -7.86 12.69
CA GLY A 295 -3.62 -6.76 11.81
C GLY A 295 -2.44 -6.01 11.22
N ALA A 296 -2.75 -5.01 10.42
CA ALA A 296 -1.82 -4.03 9.90
C ALA A 296 -2.10 -2.66 10.52
N LYS A 297 -1.05 -1.91 10.81
CA LYS A 297 -1.10 -0.48 11.09
C LYS A 297 -0.44 0.25 9.93
N ILE A 298 -1.17 1.16 9.32
CA ILE A 298 -0.72 1.98 8.21
C ILE A 298 -0.58 3.41 8.73
N LYS A 299 0.61 3.97 8.57
CA LYS A 299 0.95 5.34 8.96
C LYS A 299 1.27 6.13 7.72
N GLY A 300 0.36 7.00 7.31
CA GLY A 300 0.48 7.82 6.12
C GLY A 300 1.14 9.18 6.37
N VAL A 301 1.67 9.79 5.31
CA VAL A 301 2.15 11.17 5.32
C VAL A 301 1.01 12.11 4.96
N GLN A 302 0.97 13.27 5.64
CA GLN A 302 0.09 14.38 5.34
C GLN A 302 0.90 15.53 4.74
N ALA A 303 0.36 16.19 3.73
CA ALA A 303 0.93 17.37 3.09
C ALA A 303 -0.17 18.42 2.85
N ASP A 304 0.22 19.54 2.29
CA ASP A 304 -0.70 20.52 1.74
C ASP A 304 -0.60 20.52 0.21
N PHE A 305 -1.57 21.11 -0.46
CA PHE A 305 -1.45 21.41 -1.90
C PHE A 305 -0.59 22.66 -2.10
N VAL A 306 0.23 22.64 -3.15
CA VAL A 306 0.92 23.84 -3.62
C VAL A 306 -0.12 24.81 -4.20
N PRO A 307 -0.19 26.10 -3.73
CA PRO A 307 -1.16 27.05 -4.24
C PRO A 307 -1.01 27.35 -5.75
N PRO A 308 -2.14 27.67 -6.44
CA PRO A 308 -3.49 27.76 -5.94
C PRO A 308 -4.07 26.38 -5.58
N VAL A 309 -4.75 26.31 -4.43
CA VAL A 309 -5.34 25.09 -3.88
C VAL A 309 -6.66 24.71 -4.59
N PRO A 310 -7.24 23.50 -4.38
CA PRO A 310 -8.39 23.00 -5.15
C PRO A 310 -9.54 24.01 -5.33
N HIS A 311 -10.05 24.61 -4.25
CA HIS A 311 -11.17 25.54 -4.31
C HIS A 311 -10.84 26.85 -5.04
N GLU A 312 -9.57 27.28 -5.08
CA GLU A 312 -9.12 28.47 -5.80
C GLU A 312 -9.09 28.28 -7.33
N VAL A 313 -9.18 27.02 -7.78
CA VAL A 313 -9.28 26.64 -9.21
C VAL A 313 -10.63 26.01 -9.55
N GLY A 314 -11.61 26.12 -8.65
CA GLY A 314 -12.97 25.63 -8.88
C GLY A 314 -13.16 24.12 -8.72
N LEU A 315 -12.24 23.43 -8.03
CA LEU A 315 -12.38 22.03 -7.67
C LEU A 315 -13.11 21.88 -6.33
N GLY A 316 -13.97 20.85 -6.23
CA GLY A 316 -14.57 20.38 -4.99
C GLY A 316 -13.68 19.38 -4.25
N ASP A 317 -14.31 18.58 -3.38
CA ASP A 317 -13.63 17.60 -2.51
C ASP A 317 -13.37 16.24 -3.21
N SER A 318 -13.71 16.12 -4.49
CA SER A 318 -13.52 14.88 -5.26
C SER A 318 -13.31 15.15 -6.76
N ILE A 319 -12.65 14.18 -7.43
CA ILE A 319 -12.57 14.09 -8.89
C ILE A 319 -13.27 12.79 -9.27
N GLY A 320 -14.46 12.91 -9.89
CA GLY A 320 -15.34 11.76 -10.09
C GLY A 320 -15.74 11.12 -8.76
N VAL A 321 -15.45 9.83 -8.59
CA VAL A 321 -15.75 9.07 -7.37
C VAL A 321 -14.60 9.08 -6.35
N PHE A 322 -13.46 9.69 -6.69
CA PHE A 322 -12.25 9.66 -5.89
C PHE A 322 -12.11 10.91 -5.03
N PRO A 323 -11.87 10.77 -3.71
CA PRO A 323 -11.56 11.92 -2.83
C PRO A 323 -10.35 12.70 -3.31
N LEU A 324 -10.46 14.04 -3.34
CA LEU A 324 -9.35 14.95 -3.62
C LEU A 324 -8.67 15.30 -2.30
N THR A 325 -7.52 14.71 -2.03
CA THR A 325 -6.80 14.87 -0.78
C THR A 325 -5.28 14.96 -1.01
N SER A 326 -4.59 15.70 -0.16
CA SER A 326 -3.13 15.82 -0.11
C SER A 326 -2.51 14.94 0.98
N SER A 327 -3.13 13.83 1.31
CA SER A 327 -2.69 12.95 2.39
C SER A 327 -2.86 11.47 2.05
N ILE A 328 -2.14 10.63 2.79
CA ILE A 328 -2.48 9.23 3.02
C ILE A 328 -2.93 9.13 4.47
N ALA A 329 -4.17 8.73 4.71
CA ALA A 329 -4.74 8.61 6.04
C ALA A 329 -4.10 7.45 6.83
N ASP A 330 -3.98 7.64 8.14
CA ASP A 330 -3.66 6.53 9.04
C ASP A 330 -4.81 5.51 9.03
N ALA A 331 -4.48 4.21 9.03
CA ALA A 331 -5.47 3.14 9.06
C ALA A 331 -5.03 1.96 9.92
N GLU A 332 -6.01 1.26 10.49
CA GLU A 332 -5.80 -0.02 11.16
C GLU A 332 -6.69 -1.09 10.51
N VAL A 333 -6.09 -2.18 10.08
CA VAL A 333 -6.76 -3.36 9.53
C VAL A 333 -6.65 -4.50 10.52
N ARG A 334 -7.76 -5.19 10.83
CA ARG A 334 -7.79 -6.34 11.75
C ARG A 334 -8.26 -7.60 11.01
N TRP A 335 -7.59 -8.70 11.24
CA TRP A 335 -7.88 -10.02 10.66
C TRP A 335 -7.90 -11.16 11.66
#